data_c3bd5cee36da3eb2fc5c80ed7036332b
#
_entry.id   c3bd5cee36da3eb2fc5c80ed7036332b
#
_cell.length_a   1.000
_cell.length_b   1.000
_cell.length_c   1.000
_cell.angle_alpha   90.00
_cell.angle_beta   90.00
_cell.angle_gamma   90.00
#
_symmetry.space_group_name_H-M   'P 1'
#
loop_
_entity.id
_entity.type
_entity.pdbx_description
1 polymer ?
#
loop_
_entity_poly.entity_id
_entity_poly.type
_entity_poly.pdbx_seq_one_letter_code
_entity_poly.pdbx_strand_id
1 'polypeptide(L)'
;NIDHFESKGVEYMVRDPEQFRDKKIVLGGGGDSALDWTIFLADVAKEVTLVHRREKFRGALDSVEKVMQLSNDGKVELITSAQVVGLEGNGALDAVVIRHKQKGDITKKVDHFIPLFGLTPKLGPMANWGLEIEKNAILVDTFDYQTNVPGVYAIGDINTYPGKLKLI
;
A
#
# COMPACT_ATOMS: atom_id res chain seq x y z
N ASN A 1 10.83 11.18 -6.40
CA ASN A 1 11.99 10.40 -6.91
C ASN A 1 11.86 8.88 -6.69
N ILE A 2 10.65 8.37 -6.46
CA ILE A 2 10.43 6.95 -6.18
C ILE A 2 10.86 6.07 -7.36
N ASP A 3 10.58 6.52 -8.60
CA ASP A 3 10.90 5.81 -9.84
C ASP A 3 12.40 5.53 -10.01
N HIS A 4 13.25 6.36 -9.39
CA HIS A 4 14.72 6.19 -9.43
C HIS A 4 15.21 4.95 -8.69
N PHE A 5 14.44 4.50 -7.68
CA PHE A 5 14.77 3.37 -6.81
C PHE A 5 13.92 2.12 -7.09
N GLU A 6 13.10 2.13 -8.14
CA GLU A 6 12.36 0.94 -8.56
C GLU A 6 13.32 -0.21 -8.88
N SER A 7 13.05 -1.40 -8.32
CA SER A 7 13.93 -2.56 -8.37
C SER A 7 15.34 -2.35 -7.77
N LYS A 8 15.53 -1.26 -7.02
CA LYS A 8 16.79 -0.91 -6.37
C LYS A 8 16.55 -0.55 -4.90
N GLY A 9 15.62 -1.25 -4.27
CA GLY A 9 15.18 -1.05 -2.89
C GLY A 9 13.74 -0.56 -2.74
N VAL A 10 13.06 -0.16 -3.82
CA VAL A 10 11.61 0.07 -3.82
C VAL A 10 10.90 -1.08 -4.51
N GLU A 11 9.96 -1.71 -3.78
CA GLU A 11 9.20 -2.86 -4.23
C GLU A 11 7.69 -2.60 -4.06
N TYR A 12 6.94 -2.64 -5.15
CA TYR A 12 5.48 -2.46 -5.11
C TYR A 12 4.71 -3.75 -4.81
N MET A 13 5.38 -4.89 -4.89
CA MET A 13 4.80 -6.20 -4.66
C MET A 13 5.84 -7.13 -4.03
N VAL A 14 5.45 -7.80 -2.97
CA VAL A 14 6.24 -8.88 -2.38
C VAL A 14 5.96 -10.17 -3.16
N ARG A 15 6.92 -10.62 -3.95
CA ARG A 15 6.82 -11.89 -4.72
C ARG A 15 7.45 -13.04 -3.96
N ASP A 16 8.60 -12.79 -3.37
CA ASP A 16 9.32 -13.73 -2.53
C ASP A 16 9.67 -13.03 -1.21
N PRO A 17 9.04 -13.39 -0.10
CA PRO A 17 9.33 -12.80 1.20
C PRO A 17 10.76 -13.03 1.69
N GLU A 18 11.40 -14.12 1.26
CA GLU A 18 12.75 -14.46 1.69
C GLU A 18 13.82 -13.46 1.21
N GLN A 19 13.55 -12.71 0.16
CA GLN A 19 14.44 -11.62 -0.28
C GLN A 19 14.64 -10.54 0.79
N PHE A 20 13.74 -10.44 1.76
CA PHE A 20 13.81 -9.48 2.85
C PHE A 20 14.46 -10.04 4.12
N ARG A 21 14.93 -11.29 4.11
CA ARG A 21 15.62 -11.87 5.25
C ARG A 21 16.84 -11.06 5.64
N ASP A 22 16.95 -10.78 6.94
CA ASP A 22 18.01 -9.95 7.53
C ASP A 22 18.08 -8.50 7.00
N LYS A 23 17.05 -8.03 6.31
CA LYS A 23 16.94 -6.66 5.78
C LYS A 23 16.17 -5.72 6.71
N LYS A 24 16.48 -4.44 6.60
CA LYS A 24 15.72 -3.35 7.23
C LYS A 24 14.71 -2.83 6.24
N ILE A 25 13.44 -2.93 6.57
CA ILE A 25 12.36 -2.56 5.64
C ILE A 25 11.43 -1.51 6.25
N VAL A 26 10.96 -0.63 5.41
CA VAL A 26 9.85 0.29 5.71
C VAL A 26 8.67 -0.07 4.82
N LEU A 27 7.49 -0.27 5.43
CA LEU A 27 6.23 -0.37 4.71
C LEU A 27 5.46 0.94 4.88
N GLY A 28 4.88 1.43 3.79
CA GLY A 28 4.01 2.61 3.81
C GLY A 28 2.58 2.23 3.50
N GLY A 29 1.65 2.42 4.45
CA GLY A 29 0.26 2.09 4.20
C GLY A 29 -0.59 1.98 5.47
N GLY A 30 -1.81 1.51 5.35
CA GLY A 30 -2.73 1.35 6.49
C GLY A 30 -4.04 0.66 6.13
N GLY A 31 -4.08 -0.01 4.99
CA GLY A 31 -5.11 -1.00 4.60
C GLY A 31 -4.60 -2.41 4.84
N ASP A 32 -5.42 -3.40 4.47
CA ASP A 32 -5.15 -4.83 4.73
C ASP A 32 -3.79 -5.27 4.20
N SER A 33 -3.46 -4.95 2.94
CA SER A 33 -2.15 -5.33 2.38
C SER A 33 -0.95 -4.83 3.20
N ALA A 34 -1.02 -3.60 3.75
CA ALA A 34 0.07 -3.07 4.56
C ALA A 34 0.18 -3.77 5.91
N LEU A 35 -0.96 -4.10 6.53
CA LEU A 35 -1.00 -4.81 7.80
C LEU A 35 -0.53 -6.25 7.64
N ASP A 36 -1.06 -6.96 6.65
CA ASP A 36 -0.74 -8.38 6.41
C ASP A 36 0.73 -8.57 6.08
N TRP A 37 1.30 -7.73 5.20
CA TRP A 37 2.73 -7.79 4.91
C TRP A 37 3.59 -7.38 6.10
N THR A 38 3.15 -6.44 6.93
CA THR A 38 3.85 -6.09 8.17
C THR A 38 3.90 -7.29 9.12
N ILE A 39 2.78 -7.98 9.32
CA ILE A 39 2.68 -9.16 10.18
C ILE A 39 3.60 -10.26 9.65
N PHE A 40 3.51 -10.57 8.35
CA PHE A 40 4.30 -11.63 7.74
C PHE A 40 5.81 -11.35 7.81
N LEU A 41 6.21 -10.13 7.45
CA LEU A 41 7.63 -9.79 7.37
C LEU A 41 8.27 -9.53 8.74
N ALA A 42 7.49 -9.38 9.81
CA ALA A 42 8.00 -9.26 11.17
C ALA A 42 8.81 -10.47 11.65
N ASP A 43 8.55 -11.66 11.06
CA ASP A 43 9.29 -12.89 11.38
C ASP A 43 10.40 -13.21 10.35
N VAL A 44 10.51 -12.44 9.27
CA VAL A 44 11.47 -12.65 8.18
C VAL A 44 12.58 -11.60 8.19
N ALA A 45 12.19 -10.34 8.23
CA ALA A 45 13.12 -9.21 8.13
C ALA A 45 13.84 -8.96 9.46
N LYS A 46 15.00 -8.30 9.38
CA LYS A 46 15.77 -7.87 10.56
C LYS A 46 15.09 -6.75 11.33
N GLU A 47 14.56 -5.78 10.61
CA GLU A 47 13.83 -4.64 11.18
C GLU A 47 12.63 -4.32 10.28
N VAL A 48 11.45 -4.19 10.87
CA VAL A 48 10.22 -3.81 10.17
C VAL A 48 9.68 -2.52 10.76
N THR A 49 9.47 -1.51 9.92
CA THR A 49 8.82 -0.26 10.30
C THR A 49 7.57 -0.07 9.45
N LEU A 50 6.41 0.09 10.08
CA LEU A 50 5.17 0.47 9.40
C LEU A 50 4.91 1.97 9.58
N VAL A 51 4.82 2.69 8.47
CA VAL A 51 4.51 4.13 8.45
C VAL A 51 3.08 4.34 7.95
N HIS A 52 2.24 4.98 8.77
CA HIS A 52 0.87 5.29 8.42
C HIS A 52 0.51 6.76 8.63
N ARG A 53 -0.15 7.37 7.63
CA ARG A 53 -0.48 8.81 7.64
C ARG A 53 -1.55 9.23 8.65
N ARG A 54 -2.33 8.31 9.18
CA ARG A 54 -3.41 8.52 10.16
C ARG A 54 -3.09 7.81 11.46
N GLU A 55 -3.84 8.11 12.50
CA GLU A 55 -3.79 7.37 13.77
C GLU A 55 -4.53 6.03 13.68
N LYS A 56 -5.66 6.01 12.93
CA LYS A 56 -6.51 4.83 12.78
C LYS A 56 -6.24 4.14 11.44
N PHE A 57 -6.07 2.84 11.48
CA PHE A 57 -6.00 1.96 10.32
C PHE A 57 -7.36 1.74 9.67
N ARG A 58 -7.37 1.29 8.42
CA ARG A 58 -8.59 0.94 7.66
C ARG A 58 -8.72 -0.55 7.39
N GLY A 59 -7.71 -1.33 7.71
CA GLY A 59 -7.72 -2.77 7.53
C GLY A 59 -8.55 -3.49 8.58
N ALA A 60 -8.64 -4.81 8.47
CA ALA A 60 -9.37 -5.68 9.38
C ALA A 60 -8.89 -5.53 10.82
N LEU A 61 -9.83 -5.53 11.77
CA LEU A 61 -9.52 -5.31 13.19
C LEU A 61 -8.51 -6.32 13.73
N ASP A 62 -8.62 -7.59 13.35
CA ASP A 62 -7.71 -8.65 13.76
C ASP A 62 -6.26 -8.36 13.30
N SER A 63 -6.07 -7.91 12.04
CA SER A 63 -4.75 -7.53 11.52
C SER A 63 -4.21 -6.28 12.25
N VAL A 64 -5.08 -5.32 12.59
CA VAL A 64 -4.69 -4.14 13.36
C VAL A 64 -4.21 -4.55 14.76
N GLU A 65 -4.95 -5.40 15.46
CA GLU A 65 -4.60 -5.88 16.81
C GLU A 65 -3.26 -6.63 16.79
N LYS A 66 -3.02 -7.49 15.80
CA LYS A 66 -1.74 -8.20 15.63
C LYS A 66 -0.56 -7.24 15.41
N VAL A 67 -0.72 -6.23 14.55
CA VAL A 67 0.34 -5.22 14.34
C VAL A 67 0.61 -4.42 15.61
N MET A 68 -0.42 -4.05 16.35
CA MET A 68 -0.26 -3.35 17.63
C MET A 68 0.47 -4.23 18.66
N GLN A 69 0.16 -5.52 18.73
CA GLN A 69 0.87 -6.46 19.60
C GLN A 69 2.34 -6.59 19.19
N LEU A 70 2.64 -6.80 17.89
CA LEU A 70 4.00 -6.86 17.39
C LEU A 70 4.79 -5.58 17.69
N SER A 71 4.13 -4.42 17.65
CA SER A 71 4.75 -3.15 18.03
C SER A 71 5.03 -3.07 19.54
N ASN A 72 4.12 -3.51 20.39
CA ASN A 72 4.32 -3.56 21.85
C ASN A 72 5.44 -4.53 22.24
N ASP A 73 5.58 -5.63 21.52
CA ASP A 73 6.62 -6.65 21.71
C ASP A 73 7.99 -6.21 21.14
N GLY A 74 8.06 -5.02 20.51
CA GLY A 74 9.28 -4.48 19.90
C GLY A 74 9.73 -5.15 18.61
N LYS A 75 8.89 -6.00 18.00
CA LYS A 75 9.18 -6.67 16.72
C LYS A 75 8.94 -5.77 15.51
N VAL A 76 8.03 -4.81 15.64
CA VAL A 76 7.68 -3.84 14.59
C VAL A 76 7.73 -2.44 15.17
N GLU A 77 8.39 -1.53 14.49
CA GLU A 77 8.29 -0.11 14.79
C GLU A 77 7.08 0.48 14.06
N LEU A 78 6.12 1.00 14.83
CA LEU A 78 4.93 1.63 14.29
C LEU A 78 5.03 3.14 14.37
N ILE A 79 4.97 3.83 13.21
CA ILE A 79 4.98 5.29 13.11
C ILE A 79 3.67 5.75 12.47
N THR A 80 2.72 6.18 13.29
CA THR A 80 1.44 6.75 12.84
C THR A 80 1.54 8.27 12.67
N SER A 81 0.53 8.90 12.09
CA SER A 81 0.51 10.34 11.79
C SER A 81 1.76 10.81 11.01
N ALA A 82 2.29 9.95 10.15
CA ALA A 82 3.52 10.16 9.42
C ALA A 82 3.45 9.66 7.98
N GLN A 83 4.28 10.20 7.11
CA GLN A 83 4.37 9.83 5.70
C GLN A 83 5.83 9.74 5.27
N VAL A 84 6.14 8.79 4.40
CA VAL A 84 7.42 8.79 3.67
C VAL A 84 7.33 9.90 2.61
N VAL A 85 8.23 10.87 2.71
CA VAL A 85 8.26 12.07 1.85
C VAL A 85 9.49 12.15 0.97
N GLY A 86 10.51 11.34 1.24
CA GLY A 86 11.75 11.30 0.47
C GLY A 86 12.42 9.93 0.52
N LEU A 87 13.19 9.64 -0.50
CA LEU A 87 14.05 8.48 -0.61
C LEU A 87 15.46 8.95 -0.91
N GLU A 88 16.45 8.38 -0.24
CA GLU A 88 17.88 8.74 -0.35
C GLU A 88 18.70 7.50 -0.68
N GLY A 89 19.76 7.69 -1.47
CA GLY A 89 20.70 6.63 -1.84
C GLY A 89 21.52 7.00 -3.06
N ASN A 90 22.60 6.27 -3.26
CA ASN A 90 23.48 6.42 -4.42
C ASN A 90 23.46 5.14 -5.26
N GLY A 91 22.54 5.11 -6.25
CA GLY A 91 22.32 3.95 -7.14
C GLY A 91 21.31 2.93 -6.59
N ALA A 92 21.26 2.70 -5.28
CA ALA A 92 20.25 1.92 -4.58
C ALA A 92 19.70 2.72 -3.39
N LEU A 93 18.59 2.28 -2.83
CA LEU A 93 17.98 2.89 -1.64
C LEU A 93 18.86 2.63 -0.41
N ASP A 94 19.17 3.71 0.33
CA ASP A 94 19.92 3.65 1.60
C ASP A 94 19.10 4.15 2.78
N ALA A 95 18.18 5.10 2.53
CA ALA A 95 17.36 5.66 3.58
C ALA A 95 16.00 6.19 3.06
N VAL A 96 15.05 6.32 3.97
CA VAL A 96 13.78 7.01 3.75
C VAL A 96 13.66 8.21 4.68
N VAL A 97 13.08 9.29 4.18
CA VAL A 97 12.72 10.46 4.99
C VAL A 97 11.23 10.36 5.34
N ILE A 98 10.96 10.28 6.62
CA ILE A 98 9.61 10.15 7.19
C ILE A 98 9.24 11.47 7.82
N ARG A 99 8.18 12.12 7.34
CA ARG A 99 7.63 13.34 7.94
C ARG A 99 6.53 12.99 8.92
N HIS A 100 6.81 13.19 10.20
CA HIS A 100 5.83 13.05 11.27
C HIS A 100 5.17 14.40 11.56
N LYS A 101 3.84 14.43 11.70
CA LYS A 101 3.07 15.66 11.88
C LYS A 101 3.53 16.54 13.06
N GLN A 102 3.99 15.93 14.14
CA GLN A 102 4.38 16.64 15.38
C GLN A 102 5.89 16.64 15.62
N LYS A 103 6.63 15.62 15.12
CA LYS A 103 8.07 15.43 15.43
C LYS A 103 8.99 15.94 14.33
N GLY A 104 8.43 16.39 13.18
CA GLY A 104 9.23 16.79 12.01
C GLY A 104 9.74 15.62 11.19
N ASP A 105 10.81 15.84 10.45
CA ASP A 105 11.37 14.86 9.53
C ASP A 105 12.38 13.95 10.25
N ILE A 106 12.27 12.66 9.99
CA ILE A 106 13.10 11.58 10.54
C ILE A 106 13.71 10.84 9.36
N THR A 107 15.04 10.78 9.27
CA THR A 107 15.73 9.93 8.28
C THR A 107 16.00 8.56 8.89
N LYS A 108 15.58 7.51 8.21
CA LYS A 108 15.75 6.12 8.65
C LYS A 108 16.51 5.32 7.59
N LYS A 109 17.63 4.70 7.98
CA LYS A 109 18.38 3.79 7.11
C LYS A 109 17.60 2.52 6.87
N VAL A 110 17.47 2.12 5.61
CA VAL A 110 16.70 0.96 5.16
C VAL A 110 17.34 0.32 3.94
N ASP A 111 17.08 -0.97 3.75
CA ASP A 111 17.43 -1.68 2.53
C ASP A 111 16.27 -1.63 1.52
N HIS A 112 15.01 -1.66 2.02
CA HIS A 112 13.82 -1.67 1.17
C HIS A 112 12.71 -0.76 1.69
N PHE A 113 11.96 -0.19 0.74
CA PHE A 113 10.71 0.52 0.96
C PHE A 113 9.59 -0.11 0.14
N ILE A 114 8.48 -0.48 0.80
CA ILE A 114 7.32 -1.12 0.19
C ILE A 114 6.11 -0.18 0.32
N PRO A 115 5.80 0.63 -0.72
CA PRO A 115 4.66 1.53 -0.71
C PRO A 115 3.36 0.78 -1.01
N LEU A 116 2.50 0.58 0.00
CA LEU A 116 1.21 -0.09 -0.08
C LEU A 116 0.06 0.93 0.09
N PHE A 117 0.03 1.94 -0.76
CA PHE A 117 -0.89 3.08 -0.67
C PHE A 117 -2.28 2.80 -1.26
N GLY A 118 -2.51 1.61 -1.77
CA GLY A 118 -3.69 1.17 -2.49
C GLY A 118 -3.58 1.42 -4.00
N LEU A 119 -4.49 0.79 -4.72
CA LEU A 119 -4.57 0.90 -6.17
C LEU A 119 -5.63 1.93 -6.57
N THR A 120 -5.33 2.69 -7.61
CA THR A 120 -6.29 3.56 -8.28
C THR A 120 -6.39 3.14 -9.73
N PRO A 121 -7.58 2.74 -10.21
CA PRO A 121 -7.76 2.38 -11.62
C PRO A 121 -7.36 3.54 -12.53
N LYS A 122 -6.59 3.24 -13.57
CA LYS A 122 -6.27 4.16 -14.66
C LYS A 122 -7.04 3.69 -15.89
N LEU A 123 -8.15 4.34 -16.19
CA LEU A 123 -9.03 3.95 -17.30
C LEU A 123 -8.39 4.16 -18.67
N GLY A 124 -7.41 5.09 -18.77
CA GLY A 124 -6.77 5.38 -20.04
C GLY A 124 -7.78 5.72 -21.14
N PRO A 125 -7.65 5.13 -22.36
CA PRO A 125 -8.60 5.37 -23.46
C PRO A 125 -10.06 5.03 -23.14
N MET A 126 -10.31 4.07 -22.22
CA MET A 126 -11.66 3.66 -21.83
C MET A 126 -12.49 4.80 -21.23
N ALA A 127 -11.85 5.81 -20.67
CA ALA A 127 -12.54 7.00 -20.15
C ALA A 127 -13.34 7.76 -21.24
N ASN A 128 -12.99 7.57 -22.52
CA ASN A 128 -13.62 8.23 -23.66
C ASN A 128 -14.60 7.33 -24.43
N TRP A 129 -14.93 6.14 -23.92
CA TRP A 129 -15.84 5.20 -24.60
C TRP A 129 -17.33 5.45 -24.29
N GLY A 130 -17.65 6.54 -23.61
CA GLY A 130 -19.03 6.86 -23.23
C GLY A 130 -19.53 6.03 -22.04
N LEU A 131 -18.63 5.39 -21.31
CA LEU A 131 -18.95 4.61 -20.11
C LEU A 131 -19.33 5.53 -18.95
N GLU A 132 -20.28 5.12 -18.14
CA GLU A 132 -20.56 5.77 -16.87
C GLU A 132 -19.45 5.43 -15.85
N ILE A 133 -18.82 6.48 -15.31
CA ILE A 133 -17.66 6.36 -14.43
C ILE A 133 -17.98 7.00 -13.08
N GLU A 134 -17.81 6.24 -12.00
CA GLU A 134 -17.89 6.73 -10.64
C GLU A 134 -16.57 6.47 -9.91
N LYS A 135 -15.92 7.52 -9.37
CA LYS A 135 -14.66 7.44 -8.61
C LYS A 135 -13.55 6.62 -9.30
N ASN A 136 -13.37 6.85 -10.60
CA ASN A 136 -12.43 6.14 -11.49
C ASN A 136 -12.75 4.64 -11.68
N ALA A 137 -13.96 4.21 -11.45
CA ALA A 137 -14.42 2.86 -11.75
C ALA A 137 -15.63 2.88 -12.67
N ILE A 138 -15.79 1.86 -13.49
CA ILE A 138 -16.86 1.74 -14.48
C ILE A 138 -18.12 1.25 -13.78
N LEU A 139 -19.22 2.02 -13.89
CA LEU A 139 -20.51 1.62 -13.33
C LEU A 139 -21.11 0.47 -14.15
N VAL A 140 -21.61 -0.54 -13.45
CA VAL A 140 -22.21 -1.73 -14.08
C VAL A 140 -23.52 -2.10 -13.38
N ASP A 141 -24.39 -2.80 -14.11
CA ASP A 141 -25.51 -3.53 -13.54
C ASP A 141 -25.01 -4.72 -12.71
N THR A 142 -25.69 -5.03 -11.60
CA THR A 142 -25.27 -6.11 -10.71
C THR A 142 -25.71 -7.50 -11.17
N PHE A 143 -26.61 -7.57 -12.14
CA PHE A 143 -27.14 -8.84 -12.64
C PHE A 143 -26.17 -9.53 -13.60
N ASP A 144 -25.65 -8.78 -14.57
CA ASP A 144 -24.82 -9.33 -15.63
C ASP A 144 -23.47 -8.60 -15.82
N TYR A 145 -23.21 -7.55 -15.04
CA TYR A 145 -22.01 -6.69 -15.11
C TYR A 145 -21.88 -5.92 -16.42
N GLN A 146 -23.02 -5.71 -17.13
CA GLN A 146 -23.05 -4.85 -18.31
C GLN A 146 -22.91 -3.37 -17.90
N THR A 147 -22.23 -2.61 -18.74
CA THR A 147 -22.14 -1.16 -18.61
C THR A 147 -23.35 -0.47 -19.26
N ASN A 148 -23.44 0.85 -19.19
CA ASN A 148 -24.40 1.64 -19.95
C ASN A 148 -24.22 1.54 -21.49
N VAL A 149 -23.09 1.04 -21.96
CA VAL A 149 -22.81 0.82 -23.40
C VAL A 149 -23.14 -0.64 -23.74
N PRO A 150 -24.13 -0.91 -24.61
CA PRO A 150 -24.52 -2.26 -24.98
C PRO A 150 -23.34 -3.11 -25.50
N GLY A 151 -23.22 -4.35 -25.00
CA GLY A 151 -22.16 -5.28 -25.39
C GLY A 151 -20.81 -5.03 -24.71
N VAL A 152 -20.72 -4.02 -23.82
CA VAL A 152 -19.52 -3.75 -23.01
C VAL A 152 -19.79 -4.15 -21.56
N TYR A 153 -18.92 -4.99 -21.03
CA TYR A 153 -18.99 -5.53 -19.65
C TYR A 153 -17.72 -5.15 -18.89
N ALA A 154 -17.83 -4.91 -17.59
CA ALA A 154 -16.68 -4.62 -16.75
C ALA A 154 -16.72 -5.48 -15.48
N ILE A 155 -15.64 -6.24 -15.23
CA ILE A 155 -15.51 -7.15 -14.09
C ILE A 155 -14.23 -6.86 -13.28
N GLY A 156 -14.18 -7.28 -12.02
CA GLY A 156 -13.02 -7.09 -11.14
C GLY A 156 -12.94 -5.69 -10.54
N ASP A 157 -11.74 -5.22 -10.21
CA ASP A 157 -11.52 -3.96 -9.50
C ASP A 157 -11.82 -2.71 -10.32
N ILE A 158 -11.91 -2.86 -11.65
CA ILE A 158 -12.20 -1.75 -12.56
C ILE A 158 -13.67 -1.30 -12.49
N ASN A 159 -14.59 -2.18 -12.10
CA ASN A 159 -16.01 -1.84 -12.03
C ASN A 159 -16.44 -1.28 -10.68
N THR A 160 -17.61 -0.69 -10.64
CA THR A 160 -18.32 -0.32 -9.40
C THR A 160 -19.81 -0.51 -9.54
N TYR A 161 -20.49 -0.72 -8.42
CA TYR A 161 -21.94 -0.80 -8.29
C TYR A 161 -22.34 -0.47 -6.85
N PRO A 162 -23.61 -0.11 -6.57
CA PRO A 162 -24.06 0.16 -5.20
C PRO A 162 -23.80 -1.02 -4.25
N GLY A 163 -23.15 -0.76 -3.14
CA GLY A 163 -22.84 -1.79 -2.14
C GLY A 163 -21.62 -2.66 -2.43
N LYS A 164 -20.85 -2.37 -3.49
CA LYS A 164 -19.61 -3.09 -3.76
C LYS A 164 -18.60 -2.96 -2.61
N LEU A 165 -18.21 -4.09 -2.05
CA LEU A 165 -17.07 -4.17 -1.14
C LEU A 165 -15.79 -4.29 -1.97
N LYS A 166 -14.81 -3.44 -1.69
CA LYS A 166 -13.47 -3.62 -2.23
C LYS A 166 -12.79 -4.71 -1.40
N LEU A 167 -12.69 -5.88 -1.99
CA LEU A 167 -11.80 -6.93 -1.50
C LEU A 167 -10.43 -6.63 -2.07
N ILE A 168 -9.49 -6.34 -1.21
CA ILE A 168 -8.08 -6.12 -1.57
C ILE A 168 -7.30 -7.33 -1.11
#